data_c20874f6a359c8889a77b0396855ebac
#
_entry.id   c20874f6a359c8889a77b0396855ebac
#
_cell.length_a   1.000
_cell.length_b   1.000
_cell.length_c   1.000
_cell.angle_alpha   90.00
_cell.angle_beta   90.00
_cell.angle_gamma   90.00
#
_symmetry.space_group_name_H-M   'P 1'
#
loop_
_entity.id
_entity.type
_entity.pdbx_description
1 polymer ?
#
loop_
_entity_poly.entity_id
_entity_poly.type
_entity_poly.pdbx_seq_one_letter_code
_entity_poly.pdbx_strand_id
1 'polypeptide(L)'
;MSAVLMAMFASPLSAASDTIVRMETSVGGFNVQLYDTAAPLTVANFLNYANRNDYNSSIIDRSVPGFVIQGGGYNCCDPFFGQPFAITADAPVQNEFDPSRSNVRGTIAMAKLPGDPNSATSAWFFNLVDNSANLDYQNGGFTVFGYVLDSGMDIVDRIAGLPISSQNPTFPELPVFNGGYVWVFRVCINDDGDGACPGKEDLAVNPDGNGTGDGNGDGIPDRDQENVTTTTSTFGSVVTFATDTGAKLEIAGPPIYVDAQSMLAAFSPPSGSRVLFNEGLYRLKINGAIGAGRIVTVFHGTPSQATHYYVYGPTSDNPAPHWYDFMYDGTSGTGAEILGDKIILHFVDGQRGDDDLAVNGSVTSTGGPATVTSLDTSSSSGCAIATTSSRITSHGDWILVSMFLAFVALIRRRANSEQDQDVTNIASP
;
A
#
# COMPACT_ATOMS: atom_id res chain seq x y z
N MET A 1 66.42 -19.22 -11.92
CA MET A 1 65.60 -18.36 -11.05
C MET A 1 64.41 -17.83 -11.91
N SER A 2 63.28 -18.49 -11.85
CA SER A 2 62.05 -18.06 -12.56
C SER A 2 61.18 -17.27 -11.62
N ALA A 3 60.96 -15.99 -11.92
CA ALA A 3 60.06 -15.13 -11.17
C ALA A 3 58.62 -15.45 -11.63
N VAL A 4 57.80 -15.94 -10.70
CA VAL A 4 56.37 -16.13 -10.90
C VAL A 4 55.69 -14.78 -10.64
N LEU A 5 55.18 -14.16 -11.68
CA LEU A 5 54.37 -12.91 -11.58
C LEU A 5 52.97 -13.30 -11.15
N MET A 6 52.66 -12.99 -9.87
CA MET A 6 51.32 -13.21 -9.29
C MET A 6 50.44 -12.03 -9.70
N ALA A 7 49.57 -12.20 -10.72
CA ALA A 7 48.57 -11.21 -11.10
C ALA A 7 47.46 -11.22 -10.03
N MET A 8 47.38 -10.15 -9.25
CA MET A 8 46.22 -9.88 -8.37
C MET A 8 45.04 -9.43 -9.26
N PHE A 9 44.08 -10.30 -9.45
CA PHE A 9 42.78 -9.94 -10.01
C PHE A 9 42.02 -9.17 -8.91
N ALA A 10 41.96 -7.86 -9.03
CA ALA A 10 41.00 -7.07 -8.28
C ALA A 10 39.60 -7.45 -8.82
N SER A 11 38.80 -8.11 -8.00
CA SER A 11 37.37 -8.28 -8.29
C SER A 11 36.74 -6.89 -8.45
N PRO A 12 35.91 -6.66 -9.48
CA PRO A 12 35.18 -5.42 -9.56
C PRO A 12 34.31 -5.31 -8.31
N LEU A 13 34.48 -4.23 -7.57
CA LEU A 13 33.54 -3.86 -6.50
C LEU A 13 32.20 -3.64 -7.18
N SER A 14 31.25 -4.53 -6.95
CA SER A 14 29.86 -4.30 -7.39
C SER A 14 29.43 -2.99 -6.76
N ALA A 15 29.04 -2.01 -7.58
CA ALA A 15 28.39 -0.82 -7.04
C ALA A 15 27.13 -1.30 -6.32
N ALA A 16 27.00 -0.95 -5.05
CA ALA A 16 25.76 -1.21 -4.32
C ALA A 16 24.61 -0.56 -5.11
N SER A 17 23.54 -1.29 -5.34
CA SER A 17 22.32 -0.73 -5.91
C SER A 17 21.74 0.30 -4.93
N ASP A 18 21.24 1.40 -5.45
CA ASP A 18 20.53 2.39 -4.63
C ASP A 18 19.32 1.73 -3.94
N THR A 19 19.08 2.10 -2.69
CA THR A 19 17.99 1.55 -1.87
C THR A 19 16.63 1.92 -2.45
N ILE A 20 15.73 0.95 -2.56
CA ILE A 20 14.32 1.18 -2.89
C ILE A 20 13.51 1.14 -1.60
N VAL A 21 12.62 2.11 -1.42
CA VAL A 21 11.64 2.11 -0.32
C VAL A 21 10.23 2.07 -0.88
N ARG A 22 9.37 1.33 -0.21
CA ARG A 22 7.94 1.30 -0.44
C ARG A 22 7.25 2.30 0.47
N MET A 23 6.39 3.17 -0.09
CA MET A 23 5.46 4.00 0.63
C MET A 23 4.04 3.48 0.44
N GLU A 24 3.41 3.01 1.50
CA GLU A 24 2.02 2.56 1.50
C GLU A 24 1.11 3.66 2.03
N THR A 25 0.19 4.16 1.20
CA THR A 25 -0.75 5.21 1.59
C THR A 25 -2.20 4.74 1.49
N SER A 26 -3.12 5.51 2.08
CA SER A 26 -4.56 5.23 1.93
C SER A 26 -5.09 5.41 0.51
N VAL A 27 -4.33 6.04 -0.39
CA VAL A 27 -4.67 6.25 -1.80
C VAL A 27 -4.07 5.16 -2.70
N GLY A 28 -3.00 4.54 -2.25
CA GLY A 28 -2.25 3.49 -2.96
C GLY A 28 -0.80 3.48 -2.50
N GLY A 29 -0.04 2.49 -2.95
CA GLY A 29 1.38 2.39 -2.64
C GLY A 29 2.24 2.66 -3.86
N PHE A 30 3.48 3.10 -3.64
CA PHE A 30 4.46 3.36 -4.69
C PHE A 30 5.87 3.20 -4.18
N ASN A 31 6.80 2.93 -5.09
CA ASN A 31 8.21 2.74 -4.81
C ASN A 31 8.99 4.03 -5.08
N VAL A 32 10.01 4.26 -4.26
CA VAL A 32 10.94 5.40 -4.37
C VAL A 32 12.36 4.87 -4.33
N GLN A 33 13.15 5.14 -5.37
CA GLN A 33 14.58 4.87 -5.36
C GLN A 33 15.32 6.02 -4.68
N LEU A 34 16.18 5.71 -3.73
CA LEU A 34 16.98 6.68 -2.99
C LEU A 34 18.37 6.82 -3.60
N TYR A 35 18.99 7.97 -3.44
CA TYR A 35 20.34 8.28 -3.93
C TYR A 35 21.38 8.05 -2.84
N ASP A 36 21.64 6.78 -2.46
CA ASP A 36 22.50 6.41 -1.33
C ASP A 36 23.90 6.99 -1.43
N THR A 37 24.46 7.01 -2.64
CA THR A 37 25.81 7.55 -2.87
C THR A 37 25.81 9.07 -3.02
N ALA A 38 24.76 9.66 -3.61
CA ALA A 38 24.75 11.05 -3.98
C ALA A 38 24.20 11.99 -2.88
N ALA A 39 23.38 11.48 -1.97
CA ALA A 39 22.85 12.21 -0.81
C ALA A 39 22.88 11.34 0.47
N PRO A 40 24.07 10.82 0.87
CA PRO A 40 24.19 9.78 1.90
C PRO A 40 23.69 10.21 3.27
N LEU A 41 23.88 11.45 3.69
CA LEU A 41 23.41 11.93 5.00
C LEU A 41 21.89 12.04 5.03
N THR A 42 21.31 12.53 3.94
CA THR A 42 19.86 12.69 3.80
C THR A 42 19.16 11.35 3.70
N VAL A 43 19.71 10.41 2.92
CA VAL A 43 19.19 9.04 2.82
C VAL A 43 19.27 8.34 4.17
N ALA A 44 20.43 8.39 4.86
CA ALA A 44 20.56 7.80 6.19
C ALA A 44 19.57 8.39 7.20
N ASN A 45 19.35 9.71 7.18
CA ASN A 45 18.36 10.38 8.02
C ASN A 45 16.93 9.87 7.72
N PHE A 46 16.53 9.81 6.46
CA PHE A 46 15.22 9.32 6.06
C PHE A 46 15.01 7.85 6.47
N LEU A 47 16.01 6.98 6.21
CA LEU A 47 15.95 5.56 6.57
C LEU A 47 15.94 5.33 8.09
N ASN A 48 16.54 6.21 8.90
CA ASN A 48 16.45 6.12 10.36
C ASN A 48 14.98 6.24 10.83
N TYR A 49 14.22 7.19 10.30
CA TYR A 49 12.79 7.33 10.61
C TYR A 49 11.98 6.14 10.07
N ALA A 50 12.25 5.69 8.85
CA ALA A 50 11.56 4.56 8.24
C ALA A 50 11.78 3.27 9.05
N ASN A 51 13.03 2.94 9.40
CA ASN A 51 13.41 1.73 10.14
C ASN A 51 12.88 1.71 11.58
N ARG A 52 12.70 2.87 12.21
CA ARG A 52 12.05 2.97 13.53
C ARG A 52 10.53 2.96 13.44
N ASN A 53 9.97 2.90 12.22
CA ASN A 53 8.53 3.00 11.95
C ASN A 53 7.92 4.37 12.34
N ASP A 54 8.70 5.43 12.41
CA ASP A 54 8.23 6.77 12.80
C ASP A 54 7.28 7.36 11.75
N TYR A 55 7.40 6.94 10.47
CA TYR A 55 6.47 7.32 9.41
C TYR A 55 5.17 6.51 9.39
N ASN A 56 5.08 5.42 10.18
CA ASN A 56 3.87 4.61 10.22
C ASN A 56 2.74 5.40 10.87
N SER A 57 1.57 5.40 10.23
CA SER A 57 0.42 6.20 10.62
C SER A 57 0.67 7.73 10.57
N SER A 58 1.65 8.17 9.77
CA SER A 58 1.80 9.59 9.45
C SER A 58 0.78 10.03 8.39
N ILE A 59 0.72 11.32 8.12
CA ILE A 59 -0.22 11.90 7.17
C ILE A 59 0.51 12.70 6.09
N ILE A 60 -0.13 12.83 4.93
CA ILE A 60 0.19 13.90 3.99
C ILE A 60 -0.47 15.16 4.56
N ASP A 61 0.34 16.03 5.11
CA ASP A 61 -0.13 17.21 5.85
C ASP A 61 -0.31 18.45 4.96
N ARG A 62 0.22 18.40 3.74
CA ARG A 62 0.16 19.51 2.78
C ARG A 62 0.09 19.01 1.33
N SER A 63 -0.80 19.59 0.54
CA SER A 63 -0.89 19.37 -0.90
C SER A 63 -1.13 20.70 -1.61
N VAL A 64 -0.23 21.07 -2.52
CA VAL A 64 -0.33 22.24 -3.39
C VAL A 64 -0.29 21.76 -4.83
N PRO A 65 -1.45 21.56 -5.48
CA PRO A 65 -1.51 21.10 -6.86
C PRO A 65 -0.65 21.97 -7.79
N GLY A 66 0.13 21.33 -8.65
CA GLY A 66 1.08 22.03 -9.53
C GLY A 66 2.36 22.52 -8.85
N PHE A 67 2.61 22.07 -7.61
CA PHE A 67 3.84 22.34 -6.87
C PHE A 67 4.35 21.09 -6.17
N VAL A 68 3.86 20.77 -4.95
CA VAL A 68 4.33 19.62 -4.16
C VAL A 68 3.19 18.97 -3.37
N ILE A 69 3.37 17.70 -2.96
CA ILE A 69 2.74 17.11 -1.78
C ILE A 69 3.81 16.88 -0.71
N GLN A 70 3.46 17.09 0.57
CA GLN A 70 4.38 17.01 1.70
C GLN A 70 3.81 16.12 2.79
N GLY A 71 4.69 15.36 3.44
CA GLY A 71 4.39 14.51 4.58
C GLY A 71 5.62 14.28 5.45
N GLY A 72 5.53 13.31 6.37
CA GLY A 72 6.64 12.97 7.27
C GLY A 72 6.87 13.98 8.39
N GLY A 73 6.01 14.98 8.54
CA GLY A 73 6.07 15.95 9.63
C GLY A 73 5.18 15.56 10.82
N TYR A 74 4.09 14.87 10.55
CA TYR A 74 3.05 14.62 11.55
C TYR A 74 2.54 13.19 11.49
N ASN A 75 2.39 12.58 12.67
CA ASN A 75 1.61 11.37 12.90
C ASN A 75 0.19 11.74 13.32
N CYS A 76 -0.75 10.87 13.04
CA CYS A 76 -2.08 10.99 13.64
C CYS A 76 -2.31 9.84 14.61
N CYS A 77 -2.87 10.20 15.70
CA CYS A 77 -3.38 9.29 16.71
C CYS A 77 -4.67 8.65 16.22
N ASP A 78 -5.38 7.91 16.91
CA ASP A 78 -6.62 7.23 16.61
C ASP A 78 -7.40 7.82 15.40
N PRO A 79 -7.78 7.03 14.38
CA PRO A 79 -8.50 7.48 13.19
C PRO A 79 -9.83 8.19 13.46
N PHE A 80 -10.35 8.14 14.71
CA PHE A 80 -11.67 8.69 15.02
C PHE A 80 -11.67 10.00 15.81
N PHE A 81 -10.62 10.36 16.58
CA PHE A 81 -10.71 11.51 17.50
C PHE A 81 -9.41 12.26 17.80
N GLY A 82 -8.30 11.89 17.23
CA GLY A 82 -7.02 12.51 17.56
C GLY A 82 -6.64 13.66 16.64
N GLN A 83 -6.04 14.70 17.21
CA GLN A 83 -5.33 15.71 16.44
C GLN A 83 -3.98 15.17 16.00
N PRO A 84 -3.49 15.51 14.78
CA PRO A 84 -2.14 15.19 14.38
C PRO A 84 -1.11 15.80 15.35
N PHE A 85 -0.05 15.05 15.61
CA PHE A 85 1.08 15.50 16.43
C PHE A 85 2.39 15.34 15.67
N ALA A 86 3.34 16.22 15.94
CA ALA A 86 4.62 16.22 15.23
C ALA A 86 5.38 14.91 15.48
N ILE A 87 6.00 14.37 14.43
CA ILE A 87 6.99 13.28 14.58
C ILE A 87 8.16 13.83 15.41
N THR A 88 8.64 13.05 16.37
CA THR A 88 9.80 13.42 17.18
C THR A 88 11.02 13.60 16.28
N ALA A 89 11.52 14.82 16.19
CA ALA A 89 12.63 15.14 15.30
C ALA A 89 13.96 14.68 15.87
N ASP A 90 14.78 14.03 15.06
CA ASP A 90 16.20 13.82 15.31
C ASP A 90 16.99 15.13 15.09
N ALA A 91 18.29 15.10 15.32
CA ALA A 91 19.15 16.24 14.99
C ALA A 91 19.05 16.57 13.50
N PRO A 92 19.00 17.87 13.12
CA PRO A 92 18.91 18.27 11.73
C PRO A 92 20.08 17.76 10.89
N VAL A 93 19.81 17.44 9.63
CA VAL A 93 20.83 16.97 8.68
C VAL A 93 21.39 18.11 7.86
N GLN A 94 22.69 18.06 7.59
CA GLN A 94 23.36 19.03 6.70
C GLN A 94 22.74 18.98 5.30
N ASN A 95 22.57 20.13 4.68
CA ASN A 95 22.08 20.24 3.32
C ASN A 95 23.07 19.63 2.31
N GLU A 96 22.61 18.68 1.52
CA GLU A 96 23.35 18.02 0.46
C GLU A 96 22.81 18.40 -0.92
N PHE A 97 22.23 19.61 -1.04
CA PHE A 97 21.77 20.10 -2.34
C PHE A 97 22.93 20.11 -3.35
N ASP A 98 22.64 19.59 -4.54
CA ASP A 98 23.55 19.60 -5.67
C ASP A 98 22.76 19.95 -6.95
N PRO A 99 23.20 20.92 -7.76
CA PRO A 99 22.46 21.33 -8.97
C PRO A 99 22.32 20.24 -10.03
N SER A 100 23.09 19.15 -9.96
CA SER A 100 22.89 17.97 -10.82
C SER A 100 21.67 17.14 -10.43
N ARG A 101 21.14 17.35 -9.22
CA ARG A 101 19.92 16.71 -8.68
C ARG A 101 18.86 17.77 -8.41
N SER A 102 18.32 18.29 -9.50
CA SER A 102 17.30 19.34 -9.49
C SER A 102 15.95 18.87 -8.94
N ASN A 103 15.19 19.81 -8.38
CA ASN A 103 13.82 19.60 -7.91
C ASN A 103 12.84 19.53 -9.09
N VAL A 104 12.93 18.46 -9.90
CA VAL A 104 12.05 18.22 -11.05
C VAL A 104 10.92 17.25 -10.68
N ARG A 105 9.89 17.17 -11.54
CA ARG A 105 8.75 16.27 -11.31
C ARG A 105 9.21 14.85 -10.99
N GLY A 106 8.58 14.24 -9.97
CA GLY A 106 8.82 12.87 -9.53
C GLY A 106 9.93 12.72 -8.50
N THR A 107 10.72 13.77 -8.22
CA THR A 107 11.75 13.69 -7.19
C THR A 107 11.18 13.89 -5.78
N ILE A 108 11.83 13.25 -4.79
CA ILE A 108 11.60 13.47 -3.36
C ILE A 108 12.73 14.34 -2.79
N ALA A 109 12.37 15.32 -1.97
CA ALA A 109 13.31 16.21 -1.31
C ALA A 109 12.92 16.48 0.15
N MET A 110 13.90 16.91 0.98
CA MET A 110 13.66 17.24 2.39
C MET A 110 13.07 18.63 2.55
N ALA A 111 12.01 18.73 3.35
CA ALA A 111 11.48 20.01 3.79
C ALA A 111 12.39 20.63 4.86
N LYS A 112 12.44 21.97 4.90
CA LYS A 112 13.31 22.76 5.77
C LYS A 112 12.59 23.97 6.35
N LEU A 113 13.07 24.46 7.49
CA LEU A 113 12.60 25.72 8.05
C LEU A 113 13.07 26.91 7.19
N PRO A 114 12.24 27.94 7.02
CA PRO A 114 12.62 29.12 6.26
C PRO A 114 13.89 29.80 6.85
N GLY A 115 14.85 30.10 5.98
CA GLY A 115 16.08 30.80 6.35
C GLY A 115 17.17 29.94 6.99
N ASP A 116 16.94 28.63 7.18
CA ASP A 116 17.93 27.68 7.69
C ASP A 116 18.12 26.50 6.71
N PRO A 117 19.18 26.53 5.90
CA PRO A 117 19.47 25.46 4.93
C PRO A 117 19.72 24.09 5.56
N ASN A 118 20.16 24.03 6.82
CA ASN A 118 20.54 22.81 7.52
C ASN A 118 19.48 22.38 8.57
N SER A 119 18.21 22.71 8.37
CA SER A 119 17.14 22.44 9.32
C SER A 119 16.27 21.22 8.96
N ALA A 120 16.65 20.44 7.96
CA ALA A 120 15.90 19.24 7.58
C ALA A 120 15.93 18.19 8.69
N THR A 121 14.77 17.62 9.00
CA THR A 121 14.62 16.53 10.00
C THR A 121 13.84 15.35 9.40
N SER A 122 12.55 15.21 9.71
CA SER A 122 11.70 14.09 9.25
C SER A 122 10.89 14.41 7.99
N ALA A 123 10.48 15.67 7.80
CA ALA A 123 9.53 16.04 6.75
C ALA A 123 10.16 16.03 5.34
N TRP A 124 9.41 15.49 4.40
CA TRP A 124 9.79 15.36 2.99
C TRP A 124 8.65 15.81 2.07
N PHE A 125 8.97 16.07 0.80
CA PHE A 125 7.95 16.38 -0.21
C PHE A 125 8.29 15.76 -1.57
N PHE A 126 7.24 15.50 -2.37
CA PHE A 126 7.36 15.11 -3.78
C PHE A 126 7.09 16.28 -4.68
N ASN A 127 7.93 16.45 -5.70
CA ASN A 127 7.76 17.46 -6.74
C ASN A 127 6.72 16.99 -7.77
N LEU A 128 5.61 17.75 -7.92
CA LEU A 128 4.55 17.44 -8.88
C LEU A 128 4.84 17.97 -10.28
N VAL A 129 5.72 18.96 -10.39
CA VAL A 129 6.17 19.60 -11.62
C VAL A 129 7.66 19.90 -11.53
N ASP A 130 8.24 20.50 -12.57
CA ASP A 130 9.58 21.07 -12.50
C ASP A 130 9.56 22.33 -11.63
N ASN A 131 10.11 22.22 -10.42
CA ASN A 131 10.24 23.28 -9.43
C ASN A 131 11.67 23.83 -9.35
N SER A 132 12.58 23.45 -10.24
CA SER A 132 14.00 23.80 -10.21
C SER A 132 14.25 25.31 -10.16
N ALA A 133 13.47 26.07 -10.92
CA ALA A 133 13.57 27.54 -10.95
C ALA A 133 13.33 28.20 -9.57
N ASN A 134 12.69 27.50 -8.65
CA ASN A 134 12.37 27.96 -7.30
C ASN A 134 13.19 27.21 -6.25
N LEU A 135 13.02 25.88 -6.15
CA LEU A 135 13.52 25.09 -5.03
C LEU A 135 15.04 24.83 -5.08
N ASP A 136 15.68 24.98 -6.23
CA ASP A 136 17.13 24.86 -6.35
C ASP A 136 17.89 26.10 -5.85
N TYR A 137 17.19 27.23 -5.72
CA TYR A 137 17.81 28.52 -5.34
C TYR A 137 17.39 29.01 -3.95
N GLN A 138 16.19 28.71 -3.50
CA GLN A 138 15.71 29.14 -2.19
C GLN A 138 16.38 28.35 -1.06
N ASN A 139 16.66 29.03 0.05
CA ASN A 139 17.15 28.42 1.29
C ASN A 139 18.36 27.49 1.09
N GLY A 140 19.28 27.84 0.19
CA GLY A 140 20.46 27.05 -0.16
C GLY A 140 20.17 25.82 -1.01
N GLY A 141 19.01 25.76 -1.70
CA GLY A 141 18.54 24.63 -2.48
C GLY A 141 17.99 23.50 -1.60
N PHE A 142 16.94 22.80 -2.06
CA PHE A 142 16.37 21.67 -1.33
C PHE A 142 17.00 20.37 -1.81
N THR A 143 17.53 19.57 -0.88
CA THR A 143 18.21 18.32 -1.19
C THR A 143 17.25 17.30 -1.78
N VAL A 144 17.39 17.01 -3.07
CA VAL A 144 16.77 15.87 -3.72
C VAL A 144 17.59 14.62 -3.34
N PHE A 145 16.92 13.62 -2.80
CA PHE A 145 17.56 12.39 -2.31
C PHE A 145 16.97 11.10 -2.88
N GLY A 146 16.07 11.22 -3.86
CA GLY A 146 15.49 10.07 -4.55
C GLY A 146 14.43 10.49 -5.57
N TYR A 147 13.78 9.49 -6.19
CA TYR A 147 12.70 9.70 -7.14
C TYR A 147 11.72 8.53 -7.14
N VAL A 148 10.48 8.81 -7.53
CA VAL A 148 9.39 7.83 -7.65
C VAL A 148 9.62 6.94 -8.86
N LEU A 149 9.52 5.64 -8.65
CA LEU A 149 9.70 4.62 -9.70
C LEU A 149 8.39 4.34 -10.46
N ASP A 150 8.53 3.86 -11.65
CA ASP A 150 7.46 3.31 -12.51
C ASP A 150 6.20 4.22 -12.58
N SER A 151 5.03 3.61 -12.43
CA SER A 151 3.75 4.32 -12.38
C SER A 151 3.41 4.92 -11.00
N GLY A 152 4.37 4.97 -10.06
CA GLY A 152 4.13 5.51 -8.71
C GLY A 152 3.67 6.97 -8.71
N MET A 153 4.05 7.74 -9.73
CA MET A 153 3.55 9.10 -9.88
C MET A 153 2.03 9.20 -10.12
N ASP A 154 1.36 8.16 -10.59
CA ASP A 154 -0.10 8.14 -10.70
C ASP A 154 -0.76 8.21 -9.31
N ILE A 155 -0.16 7.57 -8.31
CA ILE A 155 -0.63 7.64 -6.92
C ILE A 155 -0.34 9.02 -6.33
N VAL A 156 0.86 9.55 -6.55
CA VAL A 156 1.26 10.90 -6.10
C VAL A 156 0.32 11.96 -6.69
N ASP A 157 -0.01 11.88 -8.00
CA ASP A 157 -0.93 12.79 -8.67
C ASP A 157 -2.37 12.64 -8.17
N ARG A 158 -2.81 11.40 -7.88
CA ARG A 158 -4.12 11.17 -7.25
C ARG A 158 -4.22 11.84 -5.89
N ILE A 159 -3.18 11.75 -5.07
CA ILE A 159 -3.12 12.48 -3.79
C ILE A 159 -3.19 13.99 -4.04
N ALA A 160 -2.44 14.51 -5.01
CA ALA A 160 -2.43 15.93 -5.36
C ALA A 160 -3.78 16.42 -5.91
N GLY A 161 -4.55 15.54 -6.55
CA GLY A 161 -5.89 15.83 -7.09
C GLY A 161 -7.03 15.75 -6.07
N LEU A 162 -6.76 15.38 -4.81
CA LEU A 162 -7.78 15.28 -3.77
C LEU A 162 -8.31 16.67 -3.35
N PRO A 163 -9.55 16.75 -2.84
CA PRO A 163 -10.07 17.97 -2.24
C PRO A 163 -9.19 18.45 -1.09
N ILE A 164 -8.97 19.76 -1.01
CA ILE A 164 -8.21 20.39 0.08
C ILE A 164 -9.18 20.89 1.15
N SER A 165 -8.89 20.55 2.40
CA SER A 165 -9.60 21.09 3.57
C SER A 165 -8.80 22.27 4.14
N SER A 166 -9.42 23.43 4.20
CA SER A 166 -8.90 24.63 4.88
C SER A 166 -9.47 24.80 6.29
N GLN A 167 -10.22 23.83 6.79
CA GLN A 167 -10.91 23.93 8.10
C GLN A 167 -9.97 23.80 9.30
N ASN A 168 -8.81 23.18 9.10
CA ASN A 168 -7.78 23.08 10.13
C ASN A 168 -6.75 24.20 9.94
N PRO A 169 -6.67 25.21 10.83
CA PRO A 169 -5.73 26.33 10.69
C PRO A 169 -4.27 25.89 10.75
N THR A 170 -3.95 24.75 11.34
CA THR A 170 -2.60 24.18 11.38
C THR A 170 -2.22 23.59 10.01
N PHE A 171 -3.19 23.07 9.26
CA PHE A 171 -3.00 22.43 7.96
C PHE A 171 -3.94 23.06 6.91
N PRO A 172 -3.65 24.28 6.44
CA PRO A 172 -4.56 24.99 5.52
C PRO A 172 -4.62 24.37 4.10
N GLU A 173 -3.67 23.51 3.77
CA GLU A 173 -3.54 22.84 2.46
C GLU A 173 -3.62 21.30 2.63
N LEU A 174 -4.44 20.81 3.58
CA LEU A 174 -4.60 19.40 3.91
C LEU A 174 -5.40 18.66 2.84
N PRO A 175 -4.85 17.65 2.15
CA PRO A 175 -5.62 16.80 1.25
C PRO A 175 -6.56 15.88 2.05
N VAL A 176 -7.79 15.73 1.56
CA VAL A 176 -8.83 14.94 2.22
C VAL A 176 -9.23 13.76 1.34
N PHE A 177 -9.14 12.57 1.91
CA PHE A 177 -9.53 11.33 1.27
C PHE A 177 -10.68 10.68 2.05
N ASN A 178 -11.86 10.50 1.42
CA ASN A 178 -13.09 9.96 2.04
C ASN A 178 -13.50 10.65 3.33
N GLY A 179 -13.32 11.95 3.42
CA GLY A 179 -13.66 12.73 4.60
C GLY A 179 -12.63 12.64 5.73
N GLY A 180 -11.51 11.97 5.54
CA GLY A 180 -10.42 11.82 6.50
C GLY A 180 -9.06 12.24 5.94
N TYR A 181 -8.01 11.99 6.71
CA TYR A 181 -6.62 12.25 6.30
C TYR A 181 -6.18 11.31 5.19
N VAL A 182 -5.20 11.76 4.39
CA VAL A 182 -4.39 10.86 3.57
C VAL A 182 -3.30 10.25 4.46
N TRP A 183 -3.46 8.97 4.79
CA TRP A 183 -2.55 8.25 5.66
C TRP A 183 -1.34 7.73 4.89
N VAL A 184 -0.18 7.78 5.52
CA VAL A 184 0.97 6.95 5.19
C VAL A 184 0.99 5.80 6.20
N PHE A 185 0.52 4.65 5.78
CA PHE A 185 0.42 3.48 6.66
C PHE A 185 1.79 2.93 7.04
N ARG A 186 2.73 2.98 6.08
CA ARG A 186 4.08 2.43 6.24
C ARG A 186 5.04 3.03 5.24
N VAL A 187 6.30 3.14 5.66
CA VAL A 187 7.47 3.32 4.81
C VAL A 187 8.47 2.23 5.18
N CYS A 188 8.90 1.42 4.23
CA CYS A 188 9.84 0.32 4.46
C CYS A 188 10.85 0.21 3.32
N ILE A 189 12.00 -0.39 3.58
CA ILE A 189 12.93 -0.81 2.55
C ILE A 189 12.25 -1.96 1.77
N ASN A 190 12.32 -1.89 0.45
CA ASN A 190 11.78 -2.89 -0.48
C ASN A 190 12.95 -3.36 -1.35
N ASP A 191 13.65 -4.38 -0.87
CA ASP A 191 14.96 -4.78 -1.42
C ASP A 191 14.84 -5.38 -2.82
N ASP A 192 13.73 -6.04 -3.15
CA ASP A 192 13.46 -6.66 -4.45
C ASP A 192 12.56 -5.80 -5.36
N GLY A 193 11.93 -4.76 -4.79
CA GLY A 193 11.11 -3.79 -5.52
C GLY A 193 9.75 -4.32 -5.99
N ASP A 194 9.24 -5.40 -5.40
CA ASP A 194 7.99 -6.08 -5.76
C ASP A 194 6.71 -5.40 -5.25
N GLY A 195 6.85 -4.36 -4.43
CA GLY A 195 5.75 -3.59 -3.87
C GLY A 195 5.23 -4.11 -2.54
N ALA A 196 5.84 -5.11 -1.94
CA ALA A 196 5.59 -5.54 -0.58
C ALA A 196 6.68 -5.05 0.38
N CYS A 197 6.39 -5.05 1.66
CA CYS A 197 7.38 -4.78 2.69
C CYS A 197 7.91 -6.10 3.25
N PRO A 198 9.23 -6.28 3.48
CA PRO A 198 9.80 -7.52 3.99
C PRO A 198 9.09 -8.08 5.23
N GLY A 199 8.65 -7.21 6.12
CA GLY A 199 7.89 -7.64 7.30
C GLY A 199 6.48 -8.19 7.03
N LYS A 200 5.93 -8.03 5.81
CA LYS A 200 4.72 -8.73 5.36
C LYS A 200 5.08 -10.06 4.71
N GLU A 201 6.13 -10.06 3.94
CA GLU A 201 6.61 -11.26 3.26
C GLU A 201 7.13 -12.30 4.24
N ASP A 202 7.75 -11.86 5.33
CA ASP A 202 8.11 -12.73 6.47
C ASP A 202 6.90 -13.44 7.13
N LEU A 203 5.67 -13.00 6.85
CA LEU A 203 4.44 -13.64 7.33
C LEU A 203 3.88 -14.67 6.34
N ALA A 204 4.42 -14.76 5.12
CA ALA A 204 4.01 -15.76 4.14
C ALA A 204 4.06 -17.16 4.75
N VAL A 205 2.97 -17.92 4.61
CA VAL A 205 2.91 -19.27 5.17
C VAL A 205 3.55 -20.23 4.16
N ASN A 206 4.59 -20.92 4.56
CA ASN A 206 5.21 -21.94 3.70
C ASN A 206 4.19 -23.05 3.36
N PRO A 207 4.08 -23.48 2.11
CA PRO A 207 3.10 -24.48 1.70
C PRO A 207 3.22 -25.85 2.41
N ASP A 208 4.40 -26.16 2.93
CA ASP A 208 4.64 -27.38 3.72
C ASP A 208 4.18 -27.24 5.19
N GLY A 209 3.71 -26.04 5.59
CA GLY A 209 3.29 -25.72 6.94
C GLY A 209 4.42 -25.55 7.97
N ASN A 210 5.67 -25.56 7.53
CA ASN A 210 6.85 -25.46 8.39
C ASN A 210 7.52 -24.09 8.27
N GLY A 211 7.04 -23.11 9.01
CA GLY A 211 7.64 -21.77 9.04
C GLY A 211 6.91 -20.75 8.19
N THR A 212 7.53 -19.61 8.03
CA THR A 212 7.02 -18.44 7.29
C THR A 212 8.12 -17.80 6.46
N GLY A 213 7.74 -16.96 5.50
CA GLY A 213 8.65 -16.18 4.67
C GLY A 213 8.97 -16.78 3.31
N ASP A 214 8.37 -17.92 2.95
CA ASP A 214 8.54 -18.61 1.66
C ASP A 214 7.16 -19.13 1.23
N GLY A 215 6.30 -18.23 0.79
CA GLY A 215 4.90 -18.54 0.52
C GLY A 215 4.69 -19.30 -0.78
N ASN A 216 5.65 -19.28 -1.72
CA ASN A 216 5.62 -20.08 -2.94
C ASN A 216 6.26 -21.47 -2.75
N GLY A 217 7.04 -21.69 -1.68
CA GLY A 217 7.62 -22.98 -1.29
C GLY A 217 8.82 -23.40 -2.15
N ASP A 218 9.57 -22.49 -2.74
CA ASP A 218 10.72 -22.78 -3.58
C ASP A 218 12.07 -22.81 -2.82
N GLY A 219 12.05 -22.48 -1.53
CA GLY A 219 13.20 -22.48 -0.64
C GLY A 219 13.99 -21.17 -0.61
N ILE A 220 13.49 -20.13 -1.28
CA ILE A 220 14.03 -18.77 -1.24
C ILE A 220 13.01 -17.90 -0.50
N PRO A 221 13.43 -17.02 0.42
CA PRO A 221 12.48 -16.09 1.06
C PRO A 221 11.80 -15.18 0.02
N ASP A 222 10.47 -14.98 0.16
CA ASP A 222 9.68 -14.13 -0.77
C ASP A 222 10.31 -12.73 -0.92
N ARG A 223 10.78 -12.15 0.18
CA ARG A 223 11.41 -10.81 0.23
C ARG A 223 12.71 -10.66 -0.58
N ASP A 224 13.27 -11.76 -1.03
CA ASP A 224 14.51 -11.81 -1.82
C ASP A 224 14.21 -12.09 -3.31
N GLN A 225 12.93 -12.07 -3.73
CA GLN A 225 12.46 -12.49 -5.03
C GLN A 225 11.59 -11.45 -5.74
N GLU A 226 12.08 -10.80 -6.79
CA GLU A 226 11.32 -9.81 -7.58
C GLU A 226 10.10 -10.38 -8.33
N ASN A 227 9.99 -11.70 -8.45
CA ASN A 227 8.88 -12.41 -9.08
C ASN A 227 7.88 -13.02 -8.09
N VAL A 228 8.07 -12.78 -6.82
CA VAL A 228 7.17 -13.20 -5.72
C VAL A 228 6.81 -11.99 -4.87
N THR A 229 5.59 -11.90 -4.42
CA THR A 229 5.14 -10.82 -3.55
C THR A 229 4.06 -11.30 -2.59
N THR A 230 4.16 -10.91 -1.34
CA THR A 230 3.21 -11.31 -0.29
C THR A 230 2.50 -10.11 0.32
N THR A 231 1.20 -10.22 0.45
CA THR A 231 0.35 -9.20 1.06
C THR A 231 -0.68 -9.80 2.01
N THR A 232 -1.40 -8.95 2.71
CA THR A 232 -2.57 -9.35 3.49
C THR A 232 -3.84 -8.96 2.74
N SER A 233 -4.80 -9.89 2.69
CA SER A 233 -6.15 -9.62 2.19
C SER A 233 -6.87 -8.57 3.04
N THR A 234 -8.00 -8.05 2.56
CA THR A 234 -8.87 -7.14 3.33
C THR A 234 -9.38 -7.73 4.63
N PHE A 235 -9.36 -9.04 4.77
CA PHE A 235 -9.80 -9.77 5.97
C PHE A 235 -8.63 -10.30 6.83
N GLY A 236 -7.38 -9.90 6.50
CA GLY A 236 -6.19 -10.22 7.29
C GLY A 236 -5.52 -11.55 6.94
N SER A 237 -6.02 -12.30 5.95
CA SER A 237 -5.34 -13.51 5.47
C SER A 237 -4.07 -13.13 4.69
N VAL A 238 -2.99 -13.86 4.92
CA VAL A 238 -1.75 -13.70 4.15
C VAL A 238 -1.89 -14.43 2.82
N VAL A 239 -1.52 -13.77 1.73
CA VAL A 239 -1.63 -14.30 0.36
C VAL A 239 -0.32 -13.99 -0.38
N THR A 240 0.29 -15.01 -0.97
CA THR A 240 1.49 -14.90 -1.78
C THR A 240 1.14 -15.05 -3.26
N PHE A 241 1.69 -14.18 -4.07
CA PHE A 241 1.62 -14.21 -5.53
C PHE A 241 3.01 -14.50 -6.09
N ALA A 242 3.11 -15.47 -6.98
CA ALA A 242 4.37 -15.80 -7.61
C ALA A 242 4.20 -15.96 -9.13
N THR A 243 5.13 -15.44 -9.91
CA THR A 243 5.20 -15.68 -11.36
C THR A 243 6.50 -16.38 -11.74
N ASP A 244 6.62 -16.77 -13.00
CA ASP A 244 7.82 -17.41 -13.51
C ASP A 244 9.04 -16.47 -13.44
N THR A 245 10.22 -17.03 -13.26
CA THR A 245 11.49 -16.31 -13.20
C THR A 245 11.73 -15.50 -14.48
N GLY A 246 12.24 -14.27 -14.33
CA GLY A 246 12.49 -13.34 -15.43
C GLY A 246 11.34 -12.39 -15.75
N ALA A 247 10.26 -12.44 -14.98
CA ALA A 247 9.28 -11.37 -14.87
C ALA A 247 9.34 -10.77 -13.46
N LYS A 248 9.08 -9.47 -13.36
CA LYS A 248 8.90 -8.80 -12.08
C LYS A 248 7.41 -8.71 -11.78
N LEU A 249 7.03 -9.15 -10.58
CA LEU A 249 5.66 -9.05 -10.08
C LEU A 249 5.59 -7.95 -9.03
N GLU A 250 4.61 -7.07 -9.16
CA GLU A 250 4.40 -5.97 -8.22
C GLU A 250 2.93 -5.94 -7.78
N ILE A 251 2.69 -5.80 -6.47
CA ILE A 251 1.39 -5.38 -5.98
C ILE A 251 1.33 -3.86 -6.04
N ALA A 252 0.52 -3.33 -6.97
CA ALA A 252 0.33 -1.91 -7.17
C ALA A 252 -0.60 -1.30 -6.09
N GLY A 253 -0.19 -1.42 -4.82
CA GLY A 253 -0.87 -0.86 -3.66
C GLY A 253 -1.65 -1.88 -2.81
N PRO A 254 -2.04 -1.48 -1.57
CA PRO A 254 -2.96 -2.26 -0.77
C PRO A 254 -4.26 -2.46 -1.55
N PRO A 255 -5.03 -3.51 -1.26
CA PRO A 255 -6.35 -3.68 -1.85
C PRO A 255 -7.09 -2.35 -1.70
N ILE A 256 -7.44 -1.75 -2.82
CA ILE A 256 -7.89 -0.35 -2.91
C ILE A 256 -9.24 -0.26 -2.22
N TYR A 257 -9.24 0.09 -0.93
CA TYR A 257 -10.45 0.08 -0.09
C TYR A 257 -11.55 1.00 -0.63
N VAL A 258 -11.18 1.99 -1.42
CA VAL A 258 -12.12 3.03 -1.91
C VAL A 258 -12.47 2.87 -3.37
N ASP A 259 -11.50 2.63 -4.23
CA ASP A 259 -11.81 2.25 -5.60
C ASP A 259 -12.49 0.88 -5.61
N ALA A 260 -12.11 -0.04 -4.71
CA ALA A 260 -12.82 -1.30 -4.51
C ALA A 260 -14.29 -1.09 -4.12
N GLN A 261 -14.63 -0.13 -3.26
CA GLN A 261 -16.04 0.13 -2.95
C GLN A 261 -16.78 0.73 -4.12
N SER A 262 -16.20 1.67 -4.87
CA SER A 262 -16.79 2.23 -6.08
C SER A 262 -16.86 1.18 -7.18
N MET A 263 -15.83 0.38 -7.36
CA MET A 263 -15.77 -0.72 -8.31
C MET A 263 -16.77 -1.83 -7.93
N LEU A 264 -16.85 -2.20 -6.65
CA LEU A 264 -17.83 -3.17 -6.14
C LEU A 264 -19.26 -2.64 -6.23
N ALA A 265 -19.47 -1.33 -6.07
CA ALA A 265 -20.79 -0.72 -6.29
C ALA A 265 -21.26 -0.81 -7.76
N ALA A 266 -20.30 -0.85 -8.70
CA ALA A 266 -20.57 -1.09 -10.11
C ALA A 266 -20.70 -2.58 -10.48
N PHE A 267 -20.41 -3.48 -9.54
CA PHE A 267 -20.50 -4.92 -9.76
C PHE A 267 -21.97 -5.37 -9.76
N SER A 268 -22.38 -6.01 -10.85
CA SER A 268 -23.70 -6.62 -10.96
C SER A 268 -23.55 -8.14 -10.95
N PRO A 269 -23.92 -8.82 -9.86
CA PRO A 269 -23.83 -10.27 -9.81
C PRO A 269 -24.70 -10.94 -10.86
N PRO A 270 -24.35 -12.15 -11.33
CA PRO A 270 -25.21 -12.92 -12.22
C PRO A 270 -26.62 -13.07 -11.64
N SER A 271 -27.63 -13.02 -12.51
CA SER A 271 -29.04 -13.09 -12.09
C SER A 271 -29.32 -14.31 -11.21
N GLY A 272 -29.95 -14.11 -10.06
CA GLY A 272 -30.26 -15.18 -9.11
C GLY A 272 -29.06 -15.70 -8.32
N SER A 273 -27.97 -14.95 -8.26
CA SER A 273 -26.79 -15.29 -7.47
C SER A 273 -26.38 -14.20 -6.49
N ARG A 274 -25.66 -14.60 -5.47
CA ARG A 274 -24.90 -13.72 -4.57
C ARG A 274 -23.42 -13.96 -4.79
N VAL A 275 -22.65 -12.90 -4.90
CA VAL A 275 -21.20 -12.94 -5.06
C VAL A 275 -20.54 -12.29 -3.85
N LEU A 276 -19.57 -12.96 -3.28
CA LEU A 276 -18.77 -12.49 -2.14
C LEU A 276 -17.30 -12.56 -2.51
N PHE A 277 -16.62 -11.44 -2.45
CA PHE A 277 -15.16 -11.35 -2.57
C PHE A 277 -14.51 -11.62 -1.21
N ASN A 278 -14.30 -12.89 -0.90
CA ASN A 278 -13.87 -13.34 0.43
C ASN A 278 -12.46 -12.90 0.84
N GLU A 279 -11.65 -12.47 -0.11
CA GLU A 279 -10.26 -12.06 0.12
C GLU A 279 -9.99 -10.62 -0.30
N GLY A 280 -11.00 -9.95 -0.87
CA GLY A 280 -10.89 -8.60 -1.42
C GLY A 280 -10.42 -8.58 -2.87
N LEU A 281 -9.93 -7.43 -3.28
CA LEU A 281 -9.43 -7.19 -4.63
C LEU A 281 -7.94 -6.88 -4.58
N TYR A 282 -7.21 -7.37 -5.58
CA TYR A 282 -5.78 -7.13 -5.75
C TYR A 282 -5.55 -6.38 -7.07
N ARG A 283 -4.58 -5.49 -7.08
CA ARG A 283 -4.05 -4.92 -8.30
C ARG A 283 -2.64 -5.41 -8.50
N LEU A 284 -2.46 -6.27 -9.49
CA LEU A 284 -1.19 -6.86 -9.86
C LEU A 284 -0.60 -6.12 -11.05
N LYS A 285 0.72 -5.95 -11.07
CA LYS A 285 1.47 -5.51 -12.23
C LYS A 285 2.58 -6.52 -12.51
N ILE A 286 2.63 -7.02 -13.73
CA ILE A 286 3.63 -7.99 -14.19
C ILE A 286 4.45 -7.30 -15.28
N ASN A 287 5.71 -7.04 -15.02
CA ASN A 287 6.64 -6.46 -15.98
C ASN A 287 7.46 -7.59 -16.65
N GLY A 288 7.85 -7.41 -17.91
CA GLY A 288 8.55 -8.43 -18.69
C GLY A 288 7.64 -9.43 -19.40
N ALA A 289 6.36 -9.07 -19.62
CA ALA A 289 5.33 -9.92 -20.24
C ALA A 289 5.38 -9.98 -21.78
N ILE A 290 6.41 -9.48 -22.43
CA ILE A 290 6.48 -9.28 -23.88
C ILE A 290 6.19 -10.58 -24.65
N GLY A 291 5.04 -10.63 -25.35
CA GLY A 291 4.71 -11.61 -26.39
C GLY A 291 4.49 -13.05 -25.94
N ALA A 292 4.54 -13.33 -24.64
CA ALA A 292 4.29 -14.66 -24.07
C ALA A 292 3.19 -14.57 -23.00
N GLY A 293 2.40 -15.61 -22.86
CA GLY A 293 1.50 -15.76 -21.71
C GLY A 293 2.31 -15.82 -20.40
N ARG A 294 1.80 -15.20 -19.34
CA ARG A 294 2.36 -15.26 -17.99
C ARG A 294 1.40 -15.95 -17.06
N ILE A 295 1.97 -16.72 -16.16
CA ILE A 295 1.22 -17.41 -15.13
C ILE A 295 1.57 -16.76 -13.79
N VAL A 296 0.54 -16.33 -13.04
CA VAL A 296 0.68 -15.94 -11.64
C VAL A 296 -0.03 -16.98 -10.81
N THR A 297 0.69 -17.64 -9.93
CA THR A 297 0.11 -18.55 -8.94
C THR A 297 -0.14 -17.77 -7.65
N VAL A 298 -1.36 -17.85 -7.16
CA VAL A 298 -1.78 -17.27 -5.88
C VAL A 298 -1.84 -18.38 -4.86
N PHE A 299 -1.03 -18.26 -3.82
CA PHE A 299 -0.97 -19.21 -2.71
C PHE A 299 -1.73 -18.65 -1.52
N HIS A 300 -2.60 -19.45 -0.94
CA HIS A 300 -3.37 -19.10 0.24
C HIS A 300 -2.91 -19.96 1.41
N GLY A 301 -2.67 -19.37 2.57
CA GLY A 301 -2.32 -20.09 3.79
C GLY A 301 -3.43 -21.03 4.30
N THR A 302 -4.64 -20.86 3.78
CA THR A 302 -5.79 -21.74 4.00
C THR A 302 -6.50 -21.95 2.66
N PRO A 303 -7.15 -23.12 2.42
CA PRO A 303 -7.84 -23.39 1.16
C PRO A 303 -8.85 -22.28 0.83
N SER A 304 -8.73 -21.73 -0.37
CA SER A 304 -9.67 -20.73 -0.88
C SER A 304 -11.05 -21.35 -1.06
N GLN A 305 -12.10 -20.62 -0.64
CA GLN A 305 -13.47 -21.00 -0.90
C GLN A 305 -14.00 -20.37 -2.19
N ALA A 306 -13.14 -19.75 -2.97
CA ALA A 306 -13.51 -19.14 -4.23
C ALA A 306 -14.03 -20.18 -5.22
N THR A 307 -15.05 -19.79 -5.97
CA THR A 307 -15.60 -20.57 -7.08
C THR A 307 -15.38 -19.87 -8.41
N HIS A 308 -15.08 -18.56 -8.36
CA HIS A 308 -14.86 -17.69 -9.51
C HIS A 308 -13.75 -16.70 -9.21
N TYR A 309 -13.23 -16.10 -10.27
CA TYR A 309 -12.34 -14.95 -10.21
C TYR A 309 -12.92 -13.86 -11.11
N TYR A 310 -13.10 -12.66 -10.59
CA TYR A 310 -13.61 -11.53 -11.36
C TYR A 310 -12.52 -10.48 -11.55
N VAL A 311 -12.50 -9.89 -12.74
CA VAL A 311 -11.58 -8.79 -13.09
C VAL A 311 -12.40 -7.57 -13.50
N TYR A 312 -11.93 -6.41 -13.12
CA TYR A 312 -12.43 -5.11 -13.58
C TYR A 312 -11.45 -4.51 -14.57
N GLY A 313 -11.87 -4.35 -15.80
CA GLY A 313 -11.04 -3.84 -16.88
C GLY A 313 -11.78 -3.89 -18.22
N PRO A 314 -11.13 -3.48 -19.30
CA PRO A 314 -11.68 -3.60 -20.65
C PRO A 314 -11.59 -5.03 -21.15
N THR A 315 -12.39 -5.35 -22.17
CA THR A 315 -12.29 -6.55 -22.98
C THR A 315 -12.30 -6.15 -24.47
N SER A 316 -11.89 -7.06 -25.36
CA SER A 316 -11.83 -6.78 -26.81
C SER A 316 -13.19 -6.39 -27.42
N ASP A 317 -14.29 -6.89 -26.86
CA ASP A 317 -15.67 -6.60 -27.25
C ASP A 317 -16.27 -5.41 -26.50
N ASN A 318 -15.70 -5.00 -25.37
CA ASN A 318 -16.10 -3.82 -24.61
C ASN A 318 -14.86 -3.07 -24.07
N PRO A 319 -14.40 -2.01 -24.76
CA PRO A 319 -13.22 -1.26 -24.35
C PRO A 319 -13.43 -0.36 -23.13
N ALA A 320 -14.69 -0.16 -22.67
CA ALA A 320 -14.93 0.53 -21.41
C ALA A 320 -14.70 -0.40 -20.23
N PRO A 321 -13.97 0.02 -19.17
CA PRO A 321 -13.76 -0.82 -18.00
C PRO A 321 -15.07 -1.28 -17.37
N HIS A 322 -15.20 -2.58 -17.16
CA HIS A 322 -16.38 -3.23 -16.57
C HIS A 322 -15.98 -4.51 -15.84
N TRP A 323 -16.86 -5.04 -15.02
CA TRP A 323 -16.68 -6.33 -14.37
C TRP A 323 -16.99 -7.49 -15.30
N TYR A 324 -16.13 -8.49 -15.34
CA TYR A 324 -16.37 -9.75 -16.06
C TYR A 324 -15.79 -10.94 -15.30
N ASP A 325 -16.38 -12.11 -15.59
CA ASP A 325 -15.87 -13.38 -15.10
C ASP A 325 -14.54 -13.71 -15.80
N PHE A 326 -13.50 -13.92 -15.02
CA PHE A 326 -12.16 -14.19 -15.51
C PHE A 326 -11.77 -15.65 -15.38
N MET A 327 -12.72 -16.58 -15.32
CA MET A 327 -12.40 -18.00 -15.38
C MET A 327 -11.68 -18.37 -16.68
N TYR A 328 -10.81 -19.41 -16.61
CA TYR A 328 -9.95 -19.79 -17.73
C TYR A 328 -10.73 -20.10 -19.00
N ASP A 329 -10.32 -19.50 -20.08
CA ASP A 329 -10.84 -19.72 -21.42
C ASP A 329 -9.69 -20.24 -22.33
N GLY A 330 -9.80 -21.51 -22.72
CA GLY A 330 -8.82 -22.15 -23.59
C GLY A 330 -8.70 -21.53 -24.98
N THR A 331 -9.67 -20.68 -25.41
CA THR A 331 -9.60 -19.99 -26.70
C THR A 331 -8.69 -18.78 -26.66
N SER A 332 -8.80 -17.97 -25.62
CA SER A 332 -7.92 -16.80 -25.39
C SER A 332 -6.62 -17.17 -24.70
N GLY A 333 -6.57 -18.31 -24.01
CA GLY A 333 -5.44 -18.71 -23.17
C GLY A 333 -5.29 -17.85 -21.91
N THR A 334 -6.34 -17.11 -21.52
CA THR A 334 -6.35 -16.24 -20.32
C THR A 334 -7.43 -16.66 -19.35
N GLY A 335 -7.26 -16.29 -18.06
CA GLY A 335 -8.26 -16.53 -17.03
C GLY A 335 -7.72 -17.28 -15.82
N ALA A 336 -8.60 -17.56 -14.85
CA ALA A 336 -8.27 -18.16 -13.57
C ALA A 336 -8.66 -19.65 -13.52
N GLU A 337 -7.78 -20.48 -12.98
CA GLU A 337 -8.05 -21.87 -12.58
C GLU A 337 -8.00 -21.95 -11.05
N ILE A 338 -9.07 -22.42 -10.42
CA ILE A 338 -9.15 -22.54 -8.97
C ILE A 338 -8.85 -23.98 -8.55
N LEU A 339 -7.75 -24.18 -7.82
CA LEU A 339 -7.19 -25.49 -7.48
C LEU A 339 -7.04 -25.65 -5.95
N GLY A 340 -8.15 -25.61 -5.22
CA GLY A 340 -8.16 -25.84 -3.77
C GLY A 340 -7.43 -24.75 -2.98
N ASP A 341 -6.17 -24.95 -2.67
CA ASP A 341 -5.33 -24.05 -1.89
C ASP A 341 -4.63 -22.97 -2.72
N LYS A 342 -4.75 -23.02 -4.04
CA LYS A 342 -4.14 -22.05 -4.94
C LYS A 342 -5.02 -21.70 -6.13
N ILE A 343 -4.79 -20.53 -6.68
CA ILE A 343 -5.42 -20.04 -7.90
C ILE A 343 -4.33 -19.77 -8.93
N ILE A 344 -4.49 -20.27 -10.15
CA ILE A 344 -3.58 -20.00 -11.26
C ILE A 344 -4.22 -18.99 -12.18
N LEU A 345 -3.58 -17.84 -12.35
CA LEU A 345 -4.01 -16.77 -13.23
C LEU A 345 -3.16 -16.78 -14.50
N HIS A 346 -3.82 -16.89 -15.64
CA HIS A 346 -3.18 -16.85 -16.96
C HIS A 346 -3.40 -15.47 -17.56
N PHE A 347 -2.30 -14.76 -17.83
CA PHE A 347 -2.32 -13.44 -18.44
C PHE A 347 -1.58 -13.46 -19.78
N VAL A 348 -2.05 -12.68 -20.73
CA VAL A 348 -1.38 -12.37 -21.99
C VAL A 348 -1.43 -10.87 -22.21
N ASP A 349 -0.28 -10.25 -22.38
CA ASP A 349 -0.12 -8.82 -22.65
C ASP A 349 -0.97 -8.40 -23.85
N GLY A 350 -1.81 -7.39 -23.68
CA GLY A 350 -2.76 -6.92 -24.68
C GLY A 350 -4.07 -7.71 -24.78
N GLN A 351 -4.33 -8.67 -23.87
CA GLN A 351 -5.56 -9.46 -23.86
C GLN A 351 -6.44 -9.13 -22.63
N ARG A 352 -7.62 -9.77 -22.53
CA ARG A 352 -8.46 -9.63 -21.33
C ARG A 352 -7.67 -10.00 -20.08
N GLY A 353 -7.83 -9.25 -19.02
CA GLY A 353 -7.01 -9.33 -17.80
C GLY A 353 -5.96 -8.24 -17.73
N ASP A 354 -5.64 -7.61 -18.87
CA ASP A 354 -4.79 -6.45 -18.96
C ASP A 354 -5.63 -5.18 -19.08
N ASP A 355 -5.34 -4.17 -18.26
CA ASP A 355 -6.20 -3.00 -18.08
C ASP A 355 -6.14 -1.99 -19.23
N ASP A 356 -5.16 -2.06 -20.13
CA ASP A 356 -5.01 -1.18 -21.29
C ASP A 356 -5.17 -1.88 -22.65
N LEU A 357 -5.22 -3.21 -22.68
CA LEU A 357 -5.30 -4.05 -23.89
C LEU A 357 -4.17 -3.76 -24.90
N ALA A 358 -3.05 -3.19 -24.47
CA ALA A 358 -1.94 -2.82 -25.32
C ALA A 358 -0.74 -3.75 -25.11
N VAL A 359 -0.17 -4.29 -26.19
CA VAL A 359 1.05 -5.07 -26.11
C VAL A 359 2.23 -4.13 -25.85
N ASN A 360 2.56 -3.92 -24.57
CA ASN A 360 3.55 -2.93 -24.12
C ASN A 360 4.65 -3.52 -23.22
N GLY A 361 4.62 -4.83 -22.95
CA GLY A 361 5.58 -5.54 -22.12
C GLY A 361 5.18 -5.60 -20.64
N SER A 362 4.00 -5.15 -20.29
CA SER A 362 3.47 -5.12 -18.94
C SER A 362 1.99 -5.54 -18.93
N VAL A 363 1.58 -6.27 -17.93
CA VAL A 363 0.17 -6.56 -17.67
C VAL A 363 -0.20 -5.94 -16.34
N THR A 364 -1.25 -5.11 -16.31
CA THR A 364 -1.87 -4.62 -15.08
C THR A 364 -3.27 -5.18 -14.95
N SER A 365 -3.57 -5.82 -13.83
CA SER A 365 -4.87 -6.47 -13.61
C SER A 365 -5.44 -6.11 -12.24
N THR A 366 -6.72 -5.74 -12.21
CA THR A 366 -7.45 -5.50 -10.96
C THR A 366 -8.58 -6.50 -10.84
N GLY A 367 -8.52 -7.37 -9.83
CA GLY A 367 -9.52 -8.41 -9.65
C GLY A 367 -9.36 -9.16 -8.33
N GLY A 368 -10.18 -10.18 -8.14
CA GLY A 368 -10.09 -10.99 -6.94
C GLY A 368 -10.94 -12.25 -6.97
N PRO A 369 -10.61 -13.22 -6.08
CA PRO A 369 -11.37 -14.44 -5.94
C PRO A 369 -12.73 -14.17 -5.28
N ALA A 370 -13.74 -14.87 -5.75
CA ALA A 370 -15.10 -14.71 -5.27
C ALA A 370 -15.82 -16.05 -5.10
N THR A 371 -16.67 -16.12 -4.08
CA THR A 371 -17.63 -17.23 -3.92
C THR A 371 -18.96 -16.81 -4.53
N VAL A 372 -19.42 -17.58 -5.50
CA VAL A 372 -20.73 -17.41 -6.12
C VAL A 372 -21.71 -18.46 -5.56
N THR A 373 -22.79 -18.01 -4.96
CA THR A 373 -23.86 -18.87 -4.42
C THR A 373 -25.18 -18.55 -5.11
N SER A 374 -25.92 -19.59 -5.53
CA SER A 374 -27.27 -19.40 -6.07
C SER A 374 -28.22 -18.93 -4.95
N LEU A 375 -29.06 -17.96 -5.26
CA LEU A 375 -30.19 -17.61 -4.43
C LEU A 375 -31.29 -18.64 -4.73
N ASP A 376 -31.54 -19.59 -3.82
CA ASP A 376 -32.63 -20.55 -3.96
C ASP A 376 -33.97 -19.82 -4.08
N THR A 377 -34.51 -19.79 -5.28
CA THR A 377 -35.90 -19.32 -5.53
C THR A 377 -36.94 -20.39 -5.25
N SER A 378 -36.54 -21.56 -4.70
CA SER A 378 -37.44 -22.67 -4.36
C SER A 378 -37.92 -22.63 -2.93
N SER A 379 -38.76 -21.67 -2.58
CA SER A 379 -39.74 -21.82 -1.50
C SER A 379 -41.05 -21.19 -1.86
N SER A 380 -41.71 -21.76 -2.89
CA SER A 380 -43.15 -21.66 -3.07
C SER A 380 -43.87 -22.67 -2.20
N SER A 381 -43.78 -22.55 -0.89
CA SER A 381 -44.75 -23.06 0.05
C SER A 381 -45.24 -21.87 0.86
N GLY A 382 -46.50 -21.52 0.63
CA GLY A 382 -47.14 -20.35 1.20
C GLY A 382 -46.92 -20.27 2.71
N CYS A 383 -46.26 -19.23 3.13
CA CYS A 383 -46.33 -18.78 4.50
C CYS A 383 -47.26 -17.58 4.55
N ALA A 384 -48.46 -17.84 5.07
CA ALA A 384 -49.42 -16.80 5.39
C ALA A 384 -48.72 -15.76 6.29
N ILE A 385 -48.84 -14.51 5.92
CA ILE A 385 -48.36 -13.40 6.74
C ILE A 385 -49.25 -13.36 8.01
N ALA A 386 -48.75 -13.96 9.06
CA ALA A 386 -49.24 -13.69 10.40
C ALA A 386 -48.59 -12.37 10.85
N THR A 387 -49.33 -11.28 10.81
CA THR A 387 -48.98 -10.02 11.46
C THR A 387 -49.04 -10.22 12.97
N THR A 388 -47.98 -10.73 13.55
CA THR A 388 -47.75 -10.63 15.00
C THR A 388 -46.58 -9.69 15.20
N SER A 389 -46.88 -8.50 15.73
CA SER A 389 -45.88 -7.62 16.28
C SER A 389 -45.23 -8.31 17.47
N SER A 390 -44.17 -9.03 17.25
CA SER A 390 -43.31 -9.53 18.32
C SER A 390 -42.25 -8.47 18.59
N ARG A 391 -42.38 -7.84 19.75
CA ARG A 391 -41.30 -7.06 20.36
C ARG A 391 -40.11 -7.98 20.51
N ILE A 392 -39.01 -7.67 19.81
CA ILE A 392 -37.72 -8.34 20.01
C ILE A 392 -37.19 -7.81 21.36
N THR A 393 -37.34 -8.61 22.40
CA THR A 393 -36.61 -8.44 23.65
C THR A 393 -35.39 -9.35 23.57
N SER A 394 -34.32 -8.90 22.90
CA SER A 394 -33.04 -9.56 23.00
C SER A 394 -32.35 -9.09 24.29
N HIS A 395 -32.33 -9.95 25.29
CA HIS A 395 -31.61 -9.70 26.57
C HIS A 395 -30.08 -9.74 26.40
N GLY A 396 -29.56 -10.08 25.21
CA GLY A 396 -28.12 -10.16 24.93
C GLY A 396 -27.45 -8.80 24.69
N ASP A 397 -28.13 -7.90 24.02
CA ASP A 397 -27.50 -6.62 23.59
C ASP A 397 -27.29 -5.64 24.75
N TRP A 398 -28.11 -5.72 25.79
CA TRP A 398 -27.97 -4.89 26.98
C TRP A 398 -26.78 -5.26 27.87
N ILE A 399 -26.32 -6.49 27.82
CA ILE A 399 -25.16 -6.95 28.60
C ILE A 399 -23.88 -6.38 27.97
N LEU A 400 -23.76 -6.36 26.64
CA LEU A 400 -22.61 -5.77 25.96
C LEU A 400 -22.56 -4.26 26.12
N VAL A 401 -23.70 -3.55 26.02
CA VAL A 401 -23.77 -2.09 26.22
C VAL A 401 -23.49 -1.72 27.68
N SER A 402 -23.99 -2.51 28.65
CA SER A 402 -23.71 -2.26 30.07
C SER A 402 -22.26 -2.58 30.45
N MET A 403 -21.62 -3.60 29.88
CA MET A 403 -20.19 -3.85 30.05
C MET A 403 -19.32 -2.75 29.44
N PHE A 404 -19.69 -2.23 28.27
CA PHE A 404 -18.97 -1.12 27.63
C PHE A 404 -19.09 0.18 28.45
N LEU A 405 -20.29 0.51 28.94
CA LEU A 405 -20.51 1.67 29.80
C LEU A 405 -19.81 1.54 31.16
N ALA A 406 -19.76 0.33 31.74
CA ALA A 406 -19.00 0.07 32.97
C ALA A 406 -17.48 0.20 32.75
N PHE A 407 -16.97 -0.22 31.61
CA PHE A 407 -15.56 -0.09 31.25
C PHE A 407 -15.16 1.38 31.04
N VAL A 408 -15.99 2.16 30.35
CA VAL A 408 -15.79 3.60 30.19
C VAL A 408 -15.86 4.35 31.53
N ALA A 409 -16.76 3.96 32.44
CA ALA A 409 -16.86 4.53 33.77
C ALA A 409 -15.64 4.21 34.65
N LEU A 410 -15.05 3.01 34.49
CA LEU A 410 -13.83 2.62 35.20
C LEU A 410 -12.61 3.40 34.69
N ILE A 411 -12.50 3.63 33.39
CA ILE A 411 -11.41 4.46 32.80
C ILE A 411 -11.55 5.90 33.30
N ARG A 412 -12.76 6.50 33.30
CA ARG A 412 -12.99 7.86 33.82
C ARG A 412 -12.69 7.98 35.33
N ARG A 413 -13.00 6.95 36.12
CA ARG A 413 -12.64 6.96 37.53
C ARG A 413 -11.14 6.92 37.78
N ARG A 414 -10.40 6.16 36.95
CA ARG A 414 -8.94 6.07 37.04
C ARG A 414 -8.26 7.39 36.64
N ALA A 415 -8.71 8.01 35.54
CA ALA A 415 -8.21 9.33 35.13
C ALA A 415 -8.47 10.43 36.17
N ASN A 416 -9.63 10.44 36.83
CA ASN A 416 -9.93 11.41 37.87
C ASN A 416 -9.15 11.16 39.18
N SER A 417 -8.77 9.91 39.49
CA SER A 417 -7.97 9.60 40.69
C SER A 417 -6.49 9.98 40.49
N GLU A 418 -5.98 10.00 39.25
CA GLU A 418 -4.64 10.49 38.96
C GLU A 418 -4.56 12.03 38.99
N GLN A 419 -5.62 12.73 38.58
CA GLN A 419 -5.68 14.19 38.70
C GLN A 419 -5.81 14.69 40.17
N ASP A 420 -6.48 13.94 41.04
CA ASP A 420 -6.58 14.29 42.46
C ASP A 420 -5.29 14.05 43.25
N GLN A 421 -4.41 13.15 42.80
CA GLN A 421 -3.10 12.93 43.41
C GLN A 421 -2.08 14.02 43.05
N ASP A 422 -2.16 14.59 41.82
CA ASP A 422 -1.27 15.69 41.42
C ASP A 422 -1.62 17.02 42.12
N VAL A 423 -2.88 17.24 42.50
CA VAL A 423 -3.28 18.47 43.22
C VAL A 423 -2.87 18.46 44.71
N THR A 424 -2.70 17.28 45.31
CA THR A 424 -2.29 17.17 46.73
C THR A 424 -0.78 17.25 46.94
N ASN A 425 0.03 17.11 45.90
CA ASN A 425 1.49 17.22 45.99
C ASN A 425 2.04 18.65 45.78
N ILE A 426 1.21 19.63 45.45
CA ILE A 426 1.63 21.04 45.27
C ILE A 426 1.33 21.93 46.52
N ALA A 427 0.74 21.39 47.56
CA ALA A 427 0.38 22.15 48.76
C ALA A 427 1.03 21.58 50.03
N SER A 428 2.35 21.76 50.16
CA SER A 428 3.02 21.78 51.47
C SER A 428 4.28 22.62 51.38
N PRO A 429 4.58 23.46 52.37
CA PRO A 429 5.51 24.60 52.35
C PRO A 429 6.97 24.19 52.33
#